data_3a9c953ee54b4ebdf32ec66366333903
#
_entry.id   3a9c953ee54b4ebdf32ec66366333903
#
_cell.length_a   1.000
_cell.length_b   1.000
_cell.length_c   1.000
_cell.angle_alpha   90.00
_cell.angle_beta   90.00
_cell.angle_gamma   90.00
#
_symmetry.space_group_name_H-M   'P 1'
#
loop_
_entity.id
_entity.type
_entity.pdbx_description
1 polymer ?
#
loop_
_entity_poly.entity_id
_entity_poly.type
_entity_poly.pdbx_seq_one_letter_code
_entity_poly.pdbx_strand_id
1 'polypeptide(L)'
;MCRGSGPGARCRCAARAHQYVPRRFVATRSSKRSFGPGSFGPTALYEFTYVAKDPVVVGLGFAAIRDIATFLRNSDTDDRGTPNPLAGYVQNIYTFCSSQPCRTVRDFVQLGFNRPERAAGNVPIAFDGILNWKGGGSGIYMNYRFGQPVRTHRQHIGRWSPEYQFPFADVKITDTVTGKTDHRLRRCEASNTCPKTFEANSANEWWAKASSMMQTDSAGHDLDLASVKNVRYYLLSSLPHGAGNGPGICAQPRNPLRPNAALRALLTDLDAWVTSGTEPPANRMPHVADGTLVPPLPQEASGFPRIPGVVYNGVHHTGDLFDYGPDFDKGFITVQPPRLVGSPYPVLVPKADADGNDIAGIRLP
;
A
#
# COMPACT_ATOMS: atom_id res chain seq x y z
N MET A 1 -15.86 21.91 -24.86
CA MET A 1 -17.30 21.70 -24.61
C MET A 1 -17.51 20.22 -24.37
N CYS A 2 -18.00 19.86 -23.20
CA CYS A 2 -18.42 18.47 -22.94
C CYS A 2 -19.90 18.31 -23.26
N ARG A 3 -20.23 17.42 -24.17
CA ARG A 3 -21.62 17.00 -24.41
C ARG A 3 -21.81 15.61 -23.78
N GLY A 4 -22.68 15.52 -22.79
CA GLY A 4 -23.08 14.26 -22.20
C GLY A 4 -24.60 14.11 -22.26
N SER A 5 -25.11 13.02 -22.77
CA SER A 5 -26.53 12.71 -22.79
C SER A 5 -26.75 11.25 -22.34
N GLY A 6 -27.37 11.06 -21.19
CA GLY A 6 -27.87 9.78 -20.68
C GLY A 6 -26.95 9.04 -19.70
N PRO A 7 -27.47 8.03 -19.00
CA PRO A 7 -26.68 7.16 -18.12
C PRO A 7 -25.63 6.42 -18.93
N GLY A 8 -24.35 6.56 -18.55
CA GLY A 8 -23.22 6.02 -19.29
C GLY A 8 -22.57 6.98 -20.29
N ALA A 9 -22.86 8.29 -20.22
CA ALA A 9 -22.33 9.29 -21.11
C ALA A 9 -20.79 9.39 -21.06
N ARG A 10 -20.17 9.37 -22.24
CA ARG A 10 -18.73 9.59 -22.42
C ARG A 10 -18.49 11.05 -22.75
N CYS A 11 -17.77 11.76 -21.88
CA CYS A 11 -17.32 13.12 -22.18
C CYS A 11 -15.93 13.08 -22.82
N ARG A 12 -15.80 13.66 -24.02
CA ARG A 12 -14.51 13.87 -24.70
C ARG A 12 -14.14 15.35 -24.62
N CYS A 13 -13.04 15.65 -23.92
CA CYS A 13 -12.47 16.98 -23.95
C CYS A 13 -11.25 16.98 -24.87
N ALA A 14 -11.30 17.76 -25.94
CA ALA A 14 -10.19 17.93 -26.86
C ALA A 14 -9.37 19.17 -26.43
N ALA A 15 -8.14 18.98 -25.98
CA ALA A 15 -7.16 20.03 -25.79
C ALA A 15 -5.99 19.83 -26.78
N ARG A 16 -5.53 20.91 -27.41
CA ARG A 16 -4.36 20.86 -28.30
C ARG A 16 -3.08 20.79 -27.46
N ALA A 17 -2.20 19.84 -27.75
CA ALA A 17 -0.90 19.75 -27.12
C ALA A 17 0.13 18.88 -27.85
N HIS A 18 1.41 19.07 -27.57
CA HIS A 18 2.55 18.32 -28.09
C HIS A 18 2.96 17.20 -27.12
N GLN A 19 3.08 15.98 -27.57
CA GLN A 19 3.36 14.72 -26.87
C GLN A 19 2.31 14.32 -25.79
N TYR A 20 1.54 13.29 -26.07
CA TYR A 20 0.33 12.97 -25.36
C TYR A 20 0.27 11.52 -24.87
N VAL A 21 -0.07 11.34 -23.63
CA VAL A 21 -0.52 10.05 -23.09
C VAL A 21 -2.03 10.14 -22.89
N PRO A 22 -2.83 9.35 -23.63
CA PRO A 22 -4.28 9.29 -23.39
C PRO A 22 -4.55 8.84 -21.95
N ARG A 23 -5.50 9.47 -21.27
CA ARG A 23 -5.88 9.10 -19.93
C ARG A 23 -7.38 8.92 -19.81
N ARG A 24 -7.71 7.87 -19.10
CA ARG A 24 -9.09 7.58 -18.74
C ARG A 24 -9.27 7.88 -17.25
N PHE A 25 -10.15 8.77 -16.93
CA PHE A 25 -10.51 9.13 -15.56
C PHE A 25 -11.90 8.61 -15.26
N VAL A 26 -12.05 7.92 -14.13
CA VAL A 26 -13.35 7.46 -13.68
C VAL A 26 -13.67 8.15 -12.38
N ALA A 27 -14.71 8.98 -12.37
CA ALA A 27 -15.19 9.66 -11.19
C ALA A 27 -16.45 9.00 -10.66
N THR A 28 -16.49 8.75 -9.39
CA THR A 28 -17.69 8.40 -8.66
C THR A 28 -18.10 9.53 -7.72
N ARG A 29 -19.30 9.49 -7.29
CA ARG A 29 -20.16 10.43 -6.59
C ARG A 29 -19.56 11.48 -5.62
N SER A 30 -18.30 11.50 -5.27
CA SER A 30 -17.85 12.39 -4.19
C SER A 30 -17.44 13.80 -4.60
N SER A 31 -17.45 14.15 -5.88
CA SER A 31 -17.16 15.53 -6.30
C SER A 31 -18.46 16.34 -6.44
N LYS A 32 -18.64 17.32 -5.57
CA LYS A 32 -19.73 18.32 -5.65
C LYS A 32 -19.59 19.27 -6.86
N ARG A 33 -18.82 18.94 -7.88
CA ARG A 33 -18.64 19.78 -9.07
C ARG A 33 -19.68 19.39 -10.11
N SER A 34 -20.59 20.30 -10.39
CA SER A 34 -21.53 20.19 -11.51
C SER A 34 -20.80 20.44 -12.83
N PHE A 35 -20.97 19.54 -13.79
CA PHE A 35 -20.61 19.78 -15.18
C PHE A 35 -21.90 19.99 -15.97
N GLY A 36 -22.19 21.26 -16.29
CA GLY A 36 -23.43 21.63 -17.00
C GLY A 36 -24.65 21.83 -16.07
N PRO A 37 -25.85 21.98 -16.62
CA PRO A 37 -27.07 22.33 -15.87
C PRO A 37 -27.63 21.21 -14.99
N GLY A 38 -26.91 20.11 -14.75
CA GLY A 38 -27.31 19.02 -13.89
C GLY A 38 -26.16 18.47 -13.04
N SER A 39 -26.45 17.92 -11.87
CA SER A 39 -25.48 17.19 -11.05
C SER A 39 -25.25 15.78 -11.60
N PHE A 40 -24.07 15.19 -11.31
CA PHE A 40 -23.83 13.78 -11.58
C PHE A 40 -24.89 12.89 -10.90
N GLY A 41 -25.47 11.97 -11.64
CA GLY A 41 -26.40 10.98 -11.09
C GLY A 41 -25.73 10.14 -10.00
N PRO A 42 -26.37 9.93 -8.84
CA PRO A 42 -25.74 9.27 -7.70
C PRO A 42 -25.44 7.79 -7.91
N THR A 43 -26.04 7.17 -8.89
CA THR A 43 -25.91 5.73 -9.22
C THR A 43 -25.17 5.49 -10.53
N ALA A 44 -24.73 6.56 -11.20
CA ALA A 44 -24.05 6.46 -12.49
C ALA A 44 -22.53 6.45 -12.34
N LEU A 45 -21.86 5.70 -13.20
CA LEU A 45 -20.43 5.73 -13.40
C LEU A 45 -20.09 6.68 -14.56
N TYR A 46 -19.24 7.65 -14.30
CA TYR A 46 -18.81 8.62 -15.30
C TYR A 46 -17.36 8.38 -15.68
N GLU A 47 -17.11 8.33 -16.97
CA GLU A 47 -15.80 8.12 -17.52
C GLU A 47 -15.36 9.31 -18.37
N PHE A 48 -14.19 9.86 -18.06
CA PHE A 48 -13.59 10.97 -18.77
C PHE A 48 -12.32 10.51 -19.48
N THR A 49 -12.28 10.65 -20.79
CA THR A 49 -11.05 10.41 -21.59
C THR A 49 -10.52 11.76 -22.03
N TYR A 50 -9.26 12.05 -21.72
CA TYR A 50 -8.61 13.28 -22.09
C TYR A 50 -7.12 13.06 -22.35
N VAL A 51 -6.50 14.00 -23.03
CA VAL A 51 -5.07 14.01 -23.27
C VAL A 51 -4.40 14.88 -22.21
N ALA A 52 -3.45 14.32 -21.46
CA ALA A 52 -2.73 15.01 -20.40
C ALA A 52 -1.33 15.44 -20.86
N LYS A 53 -0.90 16.62 -20.40
CA LYS A 53 0.46 17.14 -20.56
C LYS A 53 0.96 17.71 -19.23
N ASP A 54 2.27 17.96 -19.16
CA ASP A 54 2.92 18.68 -18.09
C ASP A 54 2.52 18.12 -16.70
N PRO A 55 2.87 16.84 -16.39
CA PRO A 55 2.47 16.23 -15.13
C PRO A 55 3.13 16.93 -13.96
N VAL A 56 2.35 17.25 -12.94
CA VAL A 56 2.87 17.84 -11.69
C VAL A 56 3.78 16.82 -11.00
N VAL A 57 4.92 17.31 -10.48
CA VAL A 57 5.83 16.47 -9.69
C VAL A 57 5.24 16.30 -8.28
N VAL A 58 4.70 15.12 -8.01
CA VAL A 58 4.06 14.79 -6.72
C VAL A 58 5.06 14.19 -5.73
N GLY A 59 6.06 13.46 -6.22
CA GLY A 59 7.07 12.76 -5.42
C GLY A 59 8.01 13.65 -4.61
N LEU A 60 7.98 14.97 -4.78
CA LEU A 60 8.71 15.92 -3.93
C LEU A 60 8.35 15.80 -2.44
N GLY A 61 7.16 15.28 -2.12
CA GLY A 61 6.77 14.99 -0.75
C GLY A 61 7.72 14.00 -0.04
N PHE A 62 8.31 13.06 -0.77
CA PHE A 62 9.32 12.14 -0.21
C PHE A 62 10.60 12.88 0.19
N ALA A 63 11.08 13.80 -0.65
CA ALA A 63 12.23 14.63 -0.32
C ALA A 63 11.95 15.52 0.89
N ALA A 64 10.79 16.19 0.92
CA ALA A 64 10.40 17.03 2.05
C ALA A 64 10.33 16.26 3.38
N ILE A 65 9.78 15.03 3.38
CA ILE A 65 9.75 14.16 4.57
C ILE A 65 11.17 13.80 5.01
N ARG A 66 12.03 13.40 4.07
CA ARG A 66 13.43 13.09 4.35
C ARG A 66 14.16 14.30 4.95
N ASP A 67 14.02 15.44 4.31
CA ASP A 67 14.80 16.64 4.63
C ASP A 67 14.39 17.23 5.98
N ILE A 68 13.08 17.25 6.31
CA ILE A 68 12.64 17.70 7.64
C ILE A 68 13.11 16.74 8.75
N ALA A 69 13.06 15.42 8.54
CA ALA A 69 13.54 14.46 9.52
C ALA A 69 15.03 14.62 9.77
N THR A 70 15.83 14.75 8.69
CA THR A 70 17.27 14.94 8.80
C THR A 70 17.67 16.30 9.36
N PHE A 71 16.92 17.36 9.04
CA PHE A 71 17.11 18.70 9.63
C PHE A 71 16.90 18.66 11.15
N LEU A 72 15.78 18.13 11.61
CA LEU A 72 15.45 18.07 13.04
C LEU A 72 16.50 17.31 13.87
N ARG A 73 17.15 16.31 13.28
CA ARG A 73 18.18 15.52 13.95
C ARG A 73 19.58 16.12 13.89
N ASN A 74 19.98 16.67 12.74
CA ASN A 74 21.38 16.87 12.40
C ASN A 74 21.81 18.34 12.27
N SER A 75 20.88 19.28 12.27
CA SER A 75 21.17 20.70 11.97
C SER A 75 20.89 21.58 13.16
N ASP A 76 21.72 22.59 13.39
CA ASP A 76 21.47 23.63 14.40
C ASP A 76 20.56 24.74 13.85
N THR A 77 20.67 25.01 12.55
CA THR A 77 19.87 26.03 11.84
C THR A 77 19.50 25.56 10.45
N ASP A 78 18.45 26.14 9.86
CA ASP A 78 18.14 26.01 8.44
C ASP A 78 19.03 26.90 7.55
N ASP A 79 18.85 26.83 6.23
CA ASP A 79 19.60 27.62 5.22
C ASP A 79 19.39 29.14 5.36
N ARG A 80 18.42 29.58 6.15
CA ARG A 80 18.10 30.98 6.42
C ARG A 80 18.57 31.45 7.80
N GLY A 81 19.23 30.57 8.55
CA GLY A 81 19.67 30.84 9.91
C GLY A 81 18.59 30.70 10.98
N THR A 82 17.41 30.12 10.64
CA THR A 82 16.37 29.85 11.62
C THR A 82 16.81 28.71 12.53
N PRO A 83 16.82 28.88 13.87
CA PRO A 83 17.26 27.83 14.77
C PRO A 83 16.39 26.57 14.70
N ASN A 84 17.00 25.40 14.75
CA ASN A 84 16.31 24.16 14.97
C ASN A 84 15.92 24.01 16.44
N PRO A 85 14.60 23.96 16.78
CA PRO A 85 14.15 23.88 18.16
C PRO A 85 14.51 22.57 18.86
N LEU A 86 14.94 21.54 18.10
CA LEU A 86 15.30 20.21 18.58
C LEU A 86 16.79 19.91 18.42
N ALA A 87 17.63 20.91 18.12
CA ALA A 87 19.07 20.71 17.94
C ALA A 87 19.71 20.02 19.14
N GLY A 88 20.41 18.91 18.91
CA GLY A 88 21.08 18.12 19.93
C GLY A 88 20.19 17.20 20.79
N TYR A 89 18.86 17.25 20.63
CA TYR A 89 17.94 16.43 21.44
C TYR A 89 17.44 15.18 20.75
N VAL A 90 17.43 15.13 19.41
CA VAL A 90 16.87 14.01 18.65
C VAL A 90 17.90 12.91 18.42
N GLN A 91 17.72 11.77 19.07
CA GLN A 91 18.56 10.58 18.88
C GLN A 91 17.96 9.63 17.84
N ASN A 92 16.69 9.30 17.99
CA ASN A 92 15.97 8.40 17.09
C ASN A 92 14.71 9.07 16.54
N ILE A 93 14.36 8.73 15.30
CA ILE A 93 13.12 9.20 14.67
C ILE A 93 12.30 7.99 14.23
N TYR A 94 11.05 7.97 14.68
CA TYR A 94 10.08 6.93 14.31
C TYR A 94 8.98 7.51 13.44
N THR A 95 8.46 6.69 12.53
CA THR A 95 7.21 7.03 11.85
C THR A 95 6.16 5.96 12.11
N PHE A 96 4.97 6.41 12.46
CA PHE A 96 3.77 5.58 12.55
C PHE A 96 2.79 6.02 11.48
N CYS A 97 2.27 5.08 10.74
CA CYS A 97 1.28 5.33 9.71
C CYS A 97 0.10 4.37 9.81
N SER A 98 -1.03 4.75 9.25
CA SER A 98 -2.23 3.93 9.18
C SER A 98 -2.85 4.01 7.80
N SER A 99 -3.07 2.85 7.15
CA SER A 99 -3.74 2.75 5.86
C SER A 99 -2.94 3.38 4.70
N GLN A 100 -3.51 4.30 3.95
CA GLN A 100 -2.87 4.90 2.77
C GLN A 100 -1.51 5.57 3.05
N PRO A 101 -1.30 6.32 4.15
CA PRO A 101 0.04 6.84 4.48
C PRO A 101 1.12 5.76 4.58
N CYS A 102 0.80 4.54 5.01
CA CYS A 102 1.78 3.45 5.07
C CYS A 102 2.27 3.03 3.68
N ARG A 103 1.43 3.13 2.66
CA ARG A 103 1.85 2.91 1.28
C ARG A 103 2.86 3.95 0.82
N THR A 104 2.69 5.20 1.27
CA THR A 104 3.66 6.27 1.04
C THR A 104 4.99 5.99 1.74
N VAL A 105 4.95 5.55 3.00
CA VAL A 105 6.15 5.20 3.77
C VAL A 105 6.89 4.01 3.15
N ARG A 106 6.16 3.01 2.66
CA ARG A 106 6.78 1.87 1.95
C ARG A 106 7.49 2.32 0.67
N ASP A 107 6.86 3.15 -0.14
CA ASP A 107 7.49 3.71 -1.34
C ASP A 107 8.67 4.62 -1.00
N PHE A 108 8.62 5.35 0.11
CA PHE A 108 9.73 6.15 0.63
C PHE A 108 10.98 5.30 0.85
N VAL A 109 10.84 4.16 1.51
CA VAL A 109 11.94 3.20 1.73
C VAL A 109 12.38 2.55 0.43
N GLN A 110 11.44 2.05 -0.38
CA GLN A 110 11.72 1.38 -1.66
C GLN A 110 12.46 2.29 -2.63
N LEU A 111 12.13 3.57 -2.65
CA LEU A 111 12.78 4.56 -3.53
C LEU A 111 14.09 5.10 -2.97
N GLY A 112 14.48 4.69 -1.74
CA GLY A 112 15.76 5.03 -1.12
C GLY A 112 15.78 6.38 -0.40
N PHE A 113 14.62 6.96 -0.12
CA PHE A 113 14.53 8.27 0.55
C PHE A 113 14.91 8.22 2.04
N ASN A 114 15.07 7.03 2.63
CA ASN A 114 15.58 6.95 4.01
C ASN A 114 17.07 7.34 4.13
N ARG A 115 17.76 7.46 2.99
CA ARG A 115 19.10 7.99 2.90
C ARG A 115 19.06 9.53 2.81
N PRO A 116 19.79 10.26 3.70
CA PRO A 116 19.94 11.72 3.56
C PRO A 116 20.60 12.10 2.24
N GLU A 117 20.22 13.25 1.67
CA GLU A 117 20.75 13.68 0.36
C GLU A 117 22.24 14.02 0.40
N ARG A 118 22.68 14.71 1.45
CA ARG A 118 24.05 15.18 1.62
C ARG A 118 24.84 14.30 2.61
N ALA A 119 24.66 12.99 2.52
CA ALA A 119 25.38 12.06 3.37
C ALA A 119 26.85 11.93 2.93
N ALA A 120 27.70 12.79 3.48
CA ALA A 120 29.15 12.55 3.54
C ALA A 120 29.46 11.96 4.92
N GLY A 121 29.98 10.73 4.98
CA GLY A 121 30.26 10.03 6.23
C GLY A 121 29.05 9.31 6.85
N ASN A 122 29.10 9.08 8.15
CA ASN A 122 28.09 8.35 8.92
C ASN A 122 26.91 9.25 9.34
N VAL A 123 26.17 9.77 8.37
CA VAL A 123 24.99 10.61 8.65
C VAL A 123 23.80 9.73 9.04
N PRO A 124 23.15 10.00 10.17
CA PRO A 124 21.96 9.26 10.57
C PRO A 124 20.86 9.28 9.53
N ILE A 125 20.20 8.14 9.35
CA ILE A 125 19.08 7.95 8.40
C ILE A 125 17.86 8.79 8.77
N ALA A 126 16.92 8.97 7.85
CA ALA A 126 15.73 9.78 8.12
C ALA A 126 14.85 9.17 9.22
N PHE A 127 14.55 7.87 9.12
CA PHE A 127 13.79 7.12 10.12
C PHE A 127 14.58 5.90 10.58
N ASP A 128 14.69 5.72 11.88
CA ASP A 128 15.31 4.54 12.51
C ASP A 128 14.29 3.40 12.63
N GLY A 129 13.04 3.75 12.93
CA GLY A 129 11.95 2.80 13.12
C GLY A 129 10.67 3.18 12.38
N ILE A 130 9.98 2.18 11.85
CA ILE A 130 8.72 2.31 11.12
C ILE A 130 7.70 1.33 11.66
N LEU A 131 6.53 1.81 12.08
CA LEU A 131 5.36 0.99 12.37
C LEU A 131 4.29 1.25 11.31
N ASN A 132 4.21 0.36 10.31
CA ASN A 132 3.18 0.36 9.28
C ASN A 132 1.95 -0.40 9.77
N TRP A 133 0.84 0.30 9.94
CA TRP A 133 -0.43 -0.29 10.30
C TRP A 133 -1.41 -0.30 9.11
N LYS A 134 -1.82 -1.50 8.68
CA LYS A 134 -2.81 -1.75 7.63
C LYS A 134 -2.54 -1.08 6.28
N GLY A 135 -1.29 -1.07 5.86
CA GLY A 135 -0.87 -0.63 4.52
C GLY A 135 -1.17 -1.65 3.43
N GLY A 136 -1.17 -2.93 3.78
CA GLY A 136 -1.26 -4.03 2.84
C GLY A 136 -0.05 -4.17 1.94
N GLY A 137 -0.14 -4.91 0.86
CA GLY A 137 0.93 -5.15 -0.12
C GLY A 137 1.19 -4.00 -1.10
N SER A 138 0.38 -2.93 -1.06
CA SER A 138 0.39 -1.89 -2.10
C SER A 138 1.37 -0.74 -1.83
N GLY A 139 1.83 -0.09 -2.92
CA GLY A 139 2.50 1.21 -2.92
C GLY A 139 1.54 2.35 -3.27
N ILE A 140 2.05 3.55 -3.51
CA ILE A 140 1.27 4.72 -3.93
C ILE A 140 1.77 5.33 -5.25
N TYR A 141 2.97 5.05 -5.65
CA TYR A 141 3.58 5.39 -6.95
C TYR A 141 3.53 6.89 -7.33
N MET A 142 3.78 7.77 -6.37
CA MET A 142 3.78 9.21 -6.59
C MET A 142 4.88 9.71 -7.53
N ASN A 143 5.98 8.95 -7.69
CA ASN A 143 7.10 9.32 -8.55
C ASN A 143 6.90 8.96 -10.03
N TYR A 144 5.82 8.30 -10.38
CA TYR A 144 5.56 7.96 -11.77
C TYR A 144 4.90 9.11 -12.50
N ARG A 145 5.52 9.57 -13.59
CA ARG A 145 4.90 10.55 -14.49
C ARG A 145 3.59 10.00 -15.00
N PHE A 146 2.55 10.78 -14.85
CA PHE A 146 1.19 10.39 -15.17
C PHE A 146 0.61 9.23 -14.33
N GLY A 147 1.18 8.89 -13.19
CA GLY A 147 0.77 7.78 -12.35
C GLY A 147 -0.62 7.93 -11.72
N GLN A 148 -1.14 9.15 -11.59
CA GLN A 148 -2.40 9.43 -10.90
C GLN A 148 -2.45 8.77 -9.51
N PRO A 149 -1.55 9.12 -8.60
CA PRO A 149 -1.59 8.58 -7.24
C PRO A 149 -2.96 8.91 -6.62
N VAL A 150 -3.40 8.08 -5.67
CA VAL A 150 -4.72 8.19 -5.03
C VAL A 150 -5.94 7.94 -5.91
N ARG A 151 -5.75 7.59 -7.16
CA ARG A 151 -6.87 7.23 -8.05
C ARG A 151 -7.57 5.95 -7.65
N THR A 152 -7.05 5.18 -6.74
CA THR A 152 -7.66 3.91 -6.33
C THR A 152 -9.07 4.10 -5.84
N HIS A 153 -9.99 3.82 -6.72
CA HIS A 153 -11.38 3.70 -6.37
C HIS A 153 -11.69 2.22 -6.16
N ARG A 154 -11.80 1.80 -4.91
CA ARG A 154 -12.01 0.40 -4.52
C ARG A 154 -13.30 -0.21 -5.05
N GLN A 155 -14.25 0.61 -5.42
CA GLN A 155 -15.55 0.22 -5.96
C GLN A 155 -15.52 0.10 -7.49
N HIS A 156 -14.38 0.38 -8.13
CA HIS A 156 -14.25 0.37 -9.57
C HIS A 156 -13.57 -0.91 -10.06
N ILE A 157 -14.14 -1.53 -11.10
CA ILE A 157 -13.60 -2.75 -11.71
C ILE A 157 -12.24 -2.49 -12.35
N GLY A 158 -12.02 -1.31 -12.95
CA GLY A 158 -10.73 -0.94 -13.55
C GLY A 158 -9.75 -0.36 -12.53
N ARG A 159 -9.02 -1.20 -11.83
CA ARG A 159 -7.95 -0.78 -10.89
C ARG A 159 -6.65 -0.56 -11.64
N TRP A 160 -6.60 0.44 -12.48
CA TRP A 160 -5.45 0.70 -13.37
C TRP A 160 -4.30 1.45 -12.68
N SER A 161 -4.20 1.37 -11.38
CA SER A 161 -3.09 1.96 -10.65
C SER A 161 -1.97 0.94 -10.48
N PRO A 162 -0.69 1.34 -10.63
CA PRO A 162 0.46 0.45 -10.46
C PRO A 162 0.75 0.07 -9.00
N GLU A 163 -0.21 0.17 -8.11
CA GLU A 163 -0.03 -0.02 -6.66
C GLU A 163 0.47 -1.42 -6.29
N TYR A 164 0.23 -2.41 -7.12
CA TYR A 164 0.55 -3.82 -6.86
C TYR A 164 1.56 -4.40 -7.83
N GLN A 165 2.33 -3.54 -8.49
CA GLN A 165 3.34 -4.00 -9.44
C GLN A 165 4.61 -4.49 -8.73
N PHE A 166 5.30 -5.42 -9.36
CA PHE A 166 6.59 -5.93 -8.90
C PHE A 166 7.64 -4.80 -8.79
N PRO A 167 8.50 -4.78 -7.73
CA PRO A 167 8.58 -5.72 -6.62
C PRO A 167 7.57 -5.41 -5.51
N PHE A 168 6.96 -6.44 -4.94
CA PHE A 168 5.95 -6.34 -3.88
C PHE A 168 6.41 -6.91 -2.53
N ALA A 169 7.48 -7.72 -2.53
CA ALA A 169 8.06 -8.34 -1.33
C ALA A 169 9.38 -7.67 -0.90
N ASP A 170 9.74 -7.85 0.36
CA ASP A 170 11.02 -7.41 0.92
C ASP A 170 12.12 -8.47 0.73
N VAL A 171 11.75 -9.73 0.53
CA VAL A 171 12.65 -10.81 0.11
C VAL A 171 12.96 -10.67 -1.38
N LYS A 172 14.22 -10.84 -1.76
CA LYS A 172 14.63 -10.83 -3.16
C LYS A 172 14.09 -12.06 -3.89
N ILE A 173 13.24 -11.83 -4.88
CA ILE A 173 12.63 -12.88 -5.70
C ILE A 173 12.78 -12.60 -7.18
N THR A 174 12.68 -13.66 -7.99
CA THR A 174 12.51 -13.55 -9.44
C THR A 174 11.03 -13.70 -9.77
N ASP A 175 10.46 -12.66 -10.38
CA ASP A 175 9.08 -12.69 -10.84
C ASP A 175 8.91 -13.65 -12.02
N THR A 176 8.06 -14.65 -11.86
CA THR A 176 7.83 -15.70 -12.88
C THR A 176 7.11 -15.18 -14.13
N VAL A 177 6.44 -14.02 -14.04
CA VAL A 177 5.71 -13.42 -15.16
C VAL A 177 6.62 -12.53 -16.00
N THR A 178 7.42 -11.67 -15.37
CA THR A 178 8.26 -10.69 -16.06
C THR A 178 9.73 -11.10 -16.18
N GLY A 179 10.16 -12.14 -15.45
CA GLY A 179 11.55 -12.56 -15.34
C GLY A 179 12.46 -11.60 -14.57
N LYS A 180 11.93 -10.52 -14.02
CA LYS A 180 12.70 -9.53 -13.26
C LYS A 180 13.05 -10.06 -11.89
N THR A 181 14.27 -9.78 -11.42
CA THR A 181 14.72 -10.10 -10.05
C THR A 181 14.89 -8.82 -9.28
N ASP A 182 14.10 -8.62 -8.21
CA ASP A 182 14.17 -7.43 -7.37
C ASP A 182 13.49 -7.66 -5.99
N HIS A 183 13.58 -6.66 -5.11
CA HIS A 183 12.90 -6.58 -3.82
C HIS A 183 12.77 -5.13 -3.36
N ARG A 184 11.87 -4.87 -2.42
CA ARG A 184 11.58 -3.51 -1.98
C ARG A 184 12.73 -2.83 -1.22
N LEU A 185 13.57 -3.61 -0.53
CA LEU A 185 14.65 -3.09 0.30
C LEU A 185 15.96 -2.82 -0.47
N ARG A 186 16.05 -3.18 -1.75
CA ARG A 186 17.29 -3.10 -2.56
C ARG A 186 18.06 -1.79 -2.40
N ARG A 187 17.35 -0.64 -2.42
CA ARG A 187 18.01 0.67 -2.36
C ARG A 187 18.50 1.03 -0.97
N CYS A 188 17.73 0.72 0.05
CA CYS A 188 18.16 0.98 1.43
C CYS A 188 19.26 0.03 1.86
N GLU A 189 19.25 -1.23 1.42
CA GLU A 189 20.36 -2.18 1.65
C GLU A 189 21.65 -1.72 0.99
N ALA A 190 21.59 -1.31 -0.29
CA ALA A 190 22.75 -0.80 -1.01
C ALA A 190 23.38 0.44 -0.37
N SER A 191 22.65 1.20 0.41
CA SER A 191 23.10 2.40 1.10
C SER A 191 23.23 2.23 2.63
N ASN A 192 22.95 1.03 3.17
CA ASN A 192 22.89 0.74 4.60
C ASN A 192 21.95 1.71 5.37
N THR A 193 20.78 1.97 4.81
CA THR A 193 19.78 2.91 5.35
C THR A 193 18.41 2.27 5.60
N CYS A 194 18.34 0.94 5.69
CA CYS A 194 17.09 0.25 5.98
C CYS A 194 16.67 0.47 7.44
N PRO A 195 15.47 1.00 7.68
CA PRO A 195 14.95 1.18 9.03
C PRO A 195 14.51 -0.16 9.62
N LYS A 196 14.39 -0.23 10.95
CA LYS A 196 13.67 -1.30 11.62
C LYS A 196 12.18 -1.11 11.33
N THR A 197 11.49 -2.13 10.81
CA THR A 197 10.13 -1.96 10.31
C THR A 197 9.20 -3.06 10.83
N PHE A 198 8.02 -2.67 11.31
CA PHE A 198 6.90 -3.57 11.52
C PHE A 198 5.84 -3.36 10.44
N GLU A 199 5.58 -4.40 9.68
CA GLU A 199 4.46 -4.51 8.75
C GLU A 199 3.31 -5.21 9.46
N ALA A 200 2.48 -4.44 10.16
CA ALA A 200 1.33 -4.94 10.90
C ALA A 200 0.05 -4.69 10.10
N ASN A 201 -0.70 -5.74 9.80
CA ASN A 201 -1.90 -5.66 8.99
C ASN A 201 -3.10 -6.31 9.68
N SER A 202 -4.31 -5.86 9.36
CA SER A 202 -5.54 -6.54 9.74
C SER A 202 -5.96 -7.55 8.67
N ALA A 203 -6.89 -8.44 8.97
CA ALA A 203 -7.41 -9.42 8.02
C ALA A 203 -7.88 -8.79 6.70
N ASN A 204 -8.50 -7.62 6.79
CA ASN A 204 -8.98 -6.90 5.61
C ASN A 204 -7.89 -6.63 4.56
N GLU A 205 -6.64 -6.44 4.98
CA GLU A 205 -5.55 -6.13 4.04
C GLU A 205 -5.16 -7.34 3.19
N TRP A 206 -5.35 -8.58 3.66
CA TRP A 206 -5.20 -9.77 2.81
C TRP A 206 -6.26 -9.80 1.72
N TRP A 207 -7.52 -9.51 2.08
CA TRP A 207 -8.62 -9.52 1.12
C TRP A 207 -8.59 -8.35 0.14
N ALA A 208 -8.41 -7.15 0.64
CA ALA A 208 -8.61 -5.92 -0.13
C ALA A 208 -7.33 -5.26 -0.63
N LYS A 209 -6.15 -5.66 -0.10
CA LYS A 209 -4.87 -5.01 -0.31
C LYS A 209 -3.72 -5.97 -0.62
N ALA A 210 -4.06 -7.20 -1.01
CA ALA A 210 -3.12 -8.23 -1.44
C ALA A 210 -1.91 -8.40 -0.49
N SER A 211 -2.14 -8.40 0.84
CA SER A 211 -1.04 -8.53 1.80
C SER A 211 -0.27 -9.83 1.66
N SER A 212 -0.89 -10.90 1.13
CA SER A 212 -0.21 -12.15 0.83
C SER A 212 1.00 -11.97 -0.08
N MET A 213 0.96 -11.03 -1.02
CA MET A 213 2.08 -10.78 -1.94
C MET A 213 3.35 -10.28 -1.23
N MET A 214 3.27 -9.79 0.01
CA MET A 214 4.47 -9.44 0.80
C MET A 214 5.20 -10.68 1.32
N GLN A 215 4.52 -11.81 1.42
CA GLN A 215 4.99 -13.04 2.07
C GLN A 215 5.03 -14.25 1.12
N THR A 216 4.57 -14.09 -0.11
CA THR A 216 4.63 -15.15 -1.13
C THR A 216 5.41 -14.68 -2.35
N ASP A 217 5.98 -15.64 -3.08
CA ASP A 217 6.54 -15.39 -4.40
C ASP A 217 5.43 -15.14 -5.44
N SER A 218 5.81 -14.87 -6.68
CA SER A 218 4.86 -14.62 -7.78
C SER A 218 4.06 -15.87 -8.20
N ALA A 219 4.39 -17.05 -7.70
CA ALA A 219 3.66 -18.30 -7.87
C ALA A 219 2.77 -18.66 -6.66
N GLY A 220 2.86 -17.90 -5.57
CA GLY A 220 2.06 -18.09 -4.36
C GLY A 220 2.69 -19.00 -3.31
N HIS A 221 4.00 -19.28 -3.36
CA HIS A 221 4.70 -20.04 -2.34
C HIS A 221 5.25 -19.14 -1.24
N ASP A 222 5.32 -19.64 -0.02
CA ASP A 222 5.88 -18.91 1.13
C ASP A 222 7.32 -18.46 0.88
N LEU A 223 7.61 -17.21 1.23
CA LEU A 223 8.97 -16.66 1.27
C LEU A 223 9.63 -16.88 2.63
N ASP A 224 10.94 -17.01 2.66
CA ASP A 224 11.73 -16.99 3.89
C ASP A 224 11.82 -15.56 4.46
N LEU A 225 10.77 -15.12 5.13
CA LEU A 225 10.72 -13.80 5.77
C LEU A 225 11.70 -13.65 6.94
N ALA A 226 12.21 -14.75 7.51
CA ALA A 226 13.22 -14.73 8.56
C ALA A 226 14.59 -14.27 8.04
N SER A 227 14.82 -14.38 6.73
CA SER A 227 16.01 -13.85 6.07
C SER A 227 16.08 -12.31 6.09
N VAL A 228 14.92 -11.62 6.18
CA VAL A 228 14.84 -10.16 6.23
C VAL A 228 15.06 -9.65 7.65
N LYS A 229 16.28 -9.20 7.95
CA LYS A 229 16.71 -8.88 9.32
C LYS A 229 16.10 -7.60 9.89
N ASN A 230 15.65 -6.68 9.03
CA ASN A 230 15.15 -5.36 9.46
C ASN A 230 13.61 -5.25 9.47
N VAL A 231 12.88 -6.31 9.12
CA VAL A 231 11.41 -6.28 9.05
C VAL A 231 10.81 -7.41 9.87
N ARG A 232 9.68 -7.14 10.52
CA ARG A 232 8.80 -8.14 11.14
C ARG A 232 7.37 -7.95 10.63
N TYR A 233 6.67 -9.07 10.50
CA TYR A 233 5.35 -9.11 9.86
C TYR A 233 4.32 -9.68 10.83
N TYR A 234 3.20 -8.97 10.99
CA TYR A 234 2.15 -9.35 11.91
C TYR A 234 0.76 -9.25 11.26
N LEU A 235 -0.03 -10.31 11.38
CA LEU A 235 -1.47 -10.26 11.21
C LEU A 235 -2.11 -10.02 12.59
N LEU A 236 -2.85 -8.94 12.75
CA LEU A 236 -3.80 -8.80 13.86
C LEU A 236 -5.12 -9.44 13.41
N SER A 237 -5.34 -10.64 13.92
CA SER A 237 -6.36 -11.58 13.43
C SER A 237 -7.77 -11.02 13.52
N SER A 238 -8.56 -11.29 12.50
CA SER A 238 -10.01 -10.97 12.44
C SER A 238 -10.37 -9.51 12.59
N LEU A 239 -9.38 -8.61 12.54
CA LEU A 239 -9.64 -7.17 12.60
C LEU A 239 -10.10 -6.63 11.24
N PRO A 240 -11.08 -5.73 11.23
CA PRO A 240 -11.45 -4.98 10.04
C PRO A 240 -10.44 -3.86 9.76
N HIS A 241 -10.50 -3.26 8.58
CA HIS A 241 -9.71 -2.06 8.27
C HIS A 241 -10.00 -0.90 9.23
N GLY A 242 -11.24 -0.78 9.68
CA GLY A 242 -11.68 0.20 10.68
C GLY A 242 -12.78 -0.38 11.54
N ALA A 243 -12.58 -0.39 12.85
CA ALA A 243 -13.59 -0.79 13.81
C ALA A 243 -14.86 0.07 13.67
N GLY A 244 -16.01 -0.52 13.93
CA GLY A 244 -17.28 0.19 13.86
C GLY A 244 -18.26 -0.28 14.93
N ASN A 245 -19.17 0.61 15.29
CA ASN A 245 -20.28 0.29 16.16
C ASN A 245 -21.57 0.20 15.32
N GLY A 246 -22.43 -0.77 15.61
CA GLY A 246 -23.66 -1.00 14.89
C GLY A 246 -23.49 -1.42 13.42
N PRO A 247 -24.55 -1.57 12.67
CA PRO A 247 -24.54 -2.16 11.33
C PRO A 247 -23.97 -1.24 10.24
N GLY A 248 -24.05 0.08 10.40
CA GLY A 248 -23.72 1.03 9.33
C GLY A 248 -24.65 0.85 8.12
N ILE A 249 -24.06 0.49 6.95
CA ILE A 249 -24.82 0.13 5.74
C ILE A 249 -25.08 -1.38 5.62
N CYS A 250 -24.56 -2.17 6.56
CA CYS A 250 -24.68 -3.64 6.57
C CYS A 250 -25.91 -4.07 7.37
N ALA A 251 -26.44 -5.25 7.06
CA ALA A 251 -27.54 -5.86 7.81
C ALA A 251 -27.09 -6.31 9.23
N GLN A 252 -25.81 -6.68 9.36
CA GLN A 252 -25.21 -7.14 10.61
C GLN A 252 -24.33 -6.06 11.26
N PRO A 253 -24.15 -6.10 12.59
CA PRO A 253 -23.20 -5.21 13.28
C PRO A 253 -21.78 -5.35 12.72
N ARG A 254 -21.09 -4.24 12.64
CA ARG A 254 -19.66 -4.22 12.26
C ARG A 254 -18.81 -4.69 13.42
N ASN A 255 -17.66 -5.29 13.10
CA ASN A 255 -16.70 -5.72 14.11
C ASN A 255 -16.17 -4.52 14.92
N PRO A 256 -16.35 -4.49 16.26
CA PRO A 256 -15.92 -3.39 17.12
C PRO A 256 -14.46 -3.50 17.59
N LEU A 257 -13.77 -4.61 17.34
CA LEU A 257 -12.42 -4.86 17.82
C LEU A 257 -11.45 -3.76 17.37
N ARG A 258 -10.59 -3.35 18.31
CA ARG A 258 -9.62 -2.26 18.11
C ARG A 258 -8.19 -2.75 18.33
N PRO A 259 -7.24 -2.30 17.51
CA PRO A 259 -5.84 -2.75 17.57
C PRO A 259 -5.01 -2.07 18.66
N ASN A 260 -5.57 -1.16 19.45
CA ASN A 260 -4.80 -0.18 20.22
C ASN A 260 -3.80 -0.81 21.20
N ALA A 261 -4.17 -1.90 21.87
CA ALA A 261 -3.27 -2.57 22.82
C ALA A 261 -2.07 -3.18 22.08
N ALA A 262 -2.33 -3.92 21.00
CA ALA A 262 -1.27 -4.54 20.20
C ALA A 262 -0.35 -3.49 19.55
N LEU A 263 -0.91 -2.41 19.00
CA LEU A 263 -0.08 -1.36 18.38
C LEU A 263 0.81 -0.63 19.39
N ARG A 264 0.35 -0.43 20.62
CA ARG A 264 1.19 0.14 21.70
C ARG A 264 2.32 -0.81 22.09
N ALA A 265 2.04 -2.10 22.21
CA ALA A 265 3.06 -3.12 22.48
C ALA A 265 4.10 -3.15 21.36
N LEU A 266 3.66 -3.21 20.10
CA LEU A 266 4.57 -3.18 18.95
C LEU A 266 5.41 -1.89 18.89
N LEU A 267 4.86 -0.74 19.27
CA LEU A 267 5.64 0.50 19.31
C LEU A 267 6.75 0.44 20.38
N THR A 268 6.45 -0.14 21.56
CA THR A 268 7.46 -0.37 22.61
C THR A 268 8.53 -1.37 22.14
N ASP A 269 8.13 -2.45 21.48
CA ASP A 269 9.07 -3.44 20.93
C ASP A 269 9.94 -2.83 19.81
N LEU A 270 9.39 -1.94 18.98
CA LEU A 270 10.13 -1.23 17.95
C LEU A 270 11.18 -0.31 18.57
N ASP A 271 10.83 0.42 19.62
CA ASP A 271 11.77 1.28 20.33
C ASP A 271 12.90 0.47 20.97
N ALA A 272 12.62 -0.63 21.64
CA ALA A 272 13.61 -1.52 22.18
C ALA A 272 14.52 -2.13 21.08
N TRP A 273 13.96 -2.45 19.93
CA TRP A 273 14.73 -2.97 18.81
C TRP A 273 15.69 -1.93 18.21
N VAL A 274 15.24 -0.68 18.11
CA VAL A 274 16.07 0.42 17.59
C VAL A 274 17.14 0.84 18.59
N THR A 275 16.77 1.02 19.87
CA THR A 275 17.66 1.63 20.89
C THR A 275 18.63 0.66 21.51
N SER A 276 18.24 -0.59 21.75
CA SER A 276 19.03 -1.60 22.45
C SER A 276 19.30 -2.87 21.66
N GLY A 277 18.78 -2.97 20.42
CA GLY A 277 18.92 -4.16 19.59
C GLY A 277 18.12 -5.37 20.10
N THR A 278 17.20 -5.17 21.06
CA THR A 278 16.35 -6.24 21.57
C THR A 278 15.43 -6.75 20.46
N GLU A 279 15.63 -8.01 20.05
CA GLU A 279 14.84 -8.60 18.99
C GLU A 279 13.35 -8.69 19.37
N PRO A 280 12.45 -8.18 18.52
CA PRO A 280 11.02 -8.26 18.77
C PRO A 280 10.50 -9.69 18.57
N PRO A 281 9.24 -9.97 18.95
CA PRO A 281 8.61 -11.26 18.68
C PRO A 281 8.74 -11.69 17.22
N ALA A 282 8.86 -12.98 16.98
CA ALA A 282 8.94 -13.54 15.64
C ALA A 282 7.69 -13.19 14.81
N ASN A 283 7.81 -13.28 13.49
CA ASN A 283 6.69 -13.08 12.56
C ASN A 283 5.44 -13.89 12.99
N ARG A 284 4.27 -13.26 12.91
CA ARG A 284 2.98 -13.88 13.26
C ARG A 284 2.00 -13.63 12.14
N MET A 285 1.95 -14.53 11.18
CA MET A 285 1.10 -14.43 10.00
C MET A 285 0.71 -15.82 9.50
N PRO A 286 -0.28 -15.92 8.59
CA PRO A 286 -0.65 -17.19 7.98
C PRO A 286 0.41 -17.67 7.00
N HIS A 287 0.52 -18.99 6.79
CA HIS A 287 1.45 -19.61 5.85
C HIS A 287 0.74 -20.57 4.91
N VAL A 288 1.25 -20.73 3.69
CA VAL A 288 0.78 -21.72 2.73
C VAL A 288 1.16 -23.12 3.21
N ALA A 289 2.38 -23.26 3.73
CA ALA A 289 2.94 -24.55 4.16
C ALA A 289 2.15 -25.22 5.29
N ASP A 290 1.53 -24.46 6.18
CA ASP A 290 0.69 -24.98 7.27
C ASP A 290 -0.82 -24.95 6.99
N GLY A 291 -1.19 -24.49 5.77
CA GLY A 291 -2.59 -24.40 5.33
C GLY A 291 -3.40 -23.31 6.01
N THR A 292 -2.74 -22.29 6.62
CA THR A 292 -3.42 -21.13 7.22
C THR A 292 -3.51 -19.92 6.28
N LEU A 293 -2.75 -19.94 5.16
CA LEU A 293 -2.87 -19.00 4.05
C LEU A 293 -3.40 -19.76 2.82
N VAL A 294 -4.59 -19.40 2.34
CA VAL A 294 -5.37 -20.23 1.42
C VAL A 294 -6.00 -19.39 0.29
N PRO A 295 -6.42 -20.00 -0.83
CA PRO A 295 -7.23 -19.33 -1.84
C PRO A 295 -8.54 -18.79 -1.24
N PRO A 296 -9.00 -17.61 -1.67
CA PRO A 296 -10.29 -17.04 -1.22
C PRO A 296 -11.50 -17.79 -1.75
N LEU A 297 -11.34 -18.57 -2.80
CA LEU A 297 -12.39 -19.38 -3.45
C LEU A 297 -11.87 -20.81 -3.72
N PRO A 298 -12.75 -21.84 -3.65
CA PRO A 298 -14.15 -21.77 -3.19
C PRO A 298 -14.26 -21.45 -1.68
N GLN A 299 -15.48 -21.19 -1.18
CA GLN A 299 -15.69 -20.86 0.25
C GLN A 299 -15.07 -21.89 1.20
N GLU A 300 -15.14 -23.15 0.86
CA GLU A 300 -14.57 -24.26 1.63
C GLU A 300 -13.05 -24.16 1.78
N ALA A 301 -12.35 -23.65 0.77
CA ALA A 301 -10.91 -23.44 0.84
C ALA A 301 -10.55 -22.39 1.88
N SER A 302 -11.32 -21.29 1.94
CA SER A 302 -11.13 -20.22 2.92
C SER A 302 -11.46 -20.62 4.35
N GLY A 303 -12.16 -21.75 4.57
CA GLY A 303 -12.64 -22.19 5.87
C GLY A 303 -13.80 -21.36 6.42
N PHE A 304 -14.26 -20.32 5.71
CA PHE A 304 -15.34 -19.47 6.21
C PHE A 304 -16.64 -20.25 6.36
N PRO A 305 -17.30 -20.23 7.54
CA PRO A 305 -18.47 -21.04 7.81
C PRO A 305 -19.66 -20.63 6.95
N ARG A 306 -20.54 -21.59 6.66
CA ARG A 306 -21.84 -21.32 6.01
C ARG A 306 -22.80 -20.78 7.06
N ILE A 307 -23.03 -19.47 7.03
CA ILE A 307 -23.92 -18.77 7.96
C ILE A 307 -25.27 -18.53 7.26
N PRO A 308 -26.39 -18.97 7.83
CA PRO A 308 -27.72 -18.74 7.24
C PRO A 308 -27.98 -17.25 6.99
N GLY A 309 -28.41 -16.92 5.77
CA GLY A 309 -28.68 -15.55 5.35
C GLY A 309 -27.44 -14.72 4.98
N VAL A 310 -26.23 -15.28 5.06
CA VAL A 310 -24.98 -14.64 4.62
C VAL A 310 -24.54 -15.24 3.28
N VAL A 311 -24.30 -14.36 2.30
CA VAL A 311 -23.77 -14.76 1.01
C VAL A 311 -22.24 -14.54 1.04
N TYR A 312 -21.49 -15.63 0.94
CA TYR A 312 -20.05 -15.56 0.71
C TYR A 312 -19.77 -15.37 -0.78
N ASN A 313 -19.20 -14.26 -1.16
CA ASN A 313 -18.92 -13.93 -2.57
C ASN A 313 -17.42 -14.00 -2.91
N GLY A 314 -16.55 -14.23 -1.93
CA GLY A 314 -15.10 -14.32 -2.14
C GLY A 314 -14.44 -13.08 -2.74
N VAL A 315 -15.06 -11.90 -2.64
CA VAL A 315 -14.51 -10.65 -3.22
C VAL A 315 -13.18 -10.31 -2.57
N HIS A 316 -12.15 -10.29 -3.38
CA HIS A 316 -10.77 -10.01 -2.98
C HIS A 316 -10.04 -9.19 -4.05
N HIS A 317 -8.81 -8.78 -3.75
CA HIS A 317 -7.93 -8.19 -4.75
C HIS A 317 -7.50 -9.25 -5.77
N THR A 318 -7.55 -8.92 -7.06
CA THR A 318 -7.32 -9.90 -8.13
C THR A 318 -5.85 -10.14 -8.50
N GLY A 319 -4.93 -9.30 -8.02
CA GLY A 319 -3.50 -9.44 -8.32
C GLY A 319 -3.13 -9.17 -9.79
N ASP A 320 -3.98 -8.43 -10.50
CA ASP A 320 -3.80 -8.17 -11.93
C ASP A 320 -2.47 -7.48 -12.24
N LEU A 321 -1.77 -7.99 -13.25
CA LEU A 321 -0.57 -7.38 -13.80
C LEU A 321 -0.95 -6.52 -15.01
N PHE A 322 -0.38 -5.30 -15.08
CA PHE A 322 -0.68 -4.34 -16.13
C PHE A 322 0.57 -3.91 -16.91
N ASP A 323 0.39 -3.75 -18.21
CA ASP A 323 1.37 -3.08 -19.09
C ASP A 323 1.10 -1.57 -19.09
N TYR A 324 2.02 -0.81 -18.51
CA TYR A 324 1.99 0.66 -18.48
C TYR A 324 2.88 1.28 -19.58
N GLY A 325 3.44 0.46 -20.46
CA GLY A 325 4.29 0.86 -21.57
C GLY A 325 5.80 0.72 -21.30
N PRO A 326 6.62 0.87 -22.34
CA PRO A 326 8.05 0.54 -22.34
C PRO A 326 8.91 1.41 -21.41
N ASP A 327 8.41 2.57 -21.00
CA ASP A 327 9.14 3.48 -20.13
C ASP A 327 8.71 3.38 -18.65
N PHE A 328 7.90 2.38 -18.29
CA PHE A 328 7.42 2.21 -16.92
C PHE A 328 8.56 2.07 -15.92
N ASP A 329 9.59 1.31 -16.22
CA ASP A 329 10.78 1.13 -15.36
C ASP A 329 11.59 2.43 -15.18
N LYS A 330 11.40 3.41 -16.08
CA LYS A 330 11.96 4.76 -15.95
C LYS A 330 11.04 5.73 -15.20
N GLY A 331 9.93 5.23 -14.64
CA GLY A 331 8.95 6.02 -13.92
C GLY A 331 8.00 6.81 -14.85
N PHE A 332 7.75 6.33 -16.06
CA PHE A 332 6.89 6.99 -17.01
C PHE A 332 5.79 6.06 -17.52
N ILE A 333 4.52 6.44 -17.30
CA ILE A 333 3.36 5.70 -17.80
C ILE A 333 2.99 6.24 -19.17
N THR A 334 3.13 5.43 -20.20
CA THR A 334 2.84 5.78 -21.58
C THR A 334 1.58 5.13 -22.14
N VAL A 335 1.10 4.05 -21.49
CA VAL A 335 -0.11 3.33 -21.89
C VAL A 335 -1.21 3.55 -20.84
N GLN A 336 -2.30 4.22 -21.24
CA GLN A 336 -3.50 4.44 -20.44
C GLN A 336 -4.76 4.39 -21.30
N PRO A 337 -5.74 3.55 -20.97
CA PRO A 337 -5.71 2.57 -19.89
C PRO A 337 -4.65 1.49 -20.13
N PRO A 338 -4.05 0.94 -19.04
CA PRO A 338 -3.09 -0.14 -19.17
C PRO A 338 -3.79 -1.41 -19.64
N ARG A 339 -3.02 -2.31 -20.27
CA ARG A 339 -3.51 -3.63 -20.69
C ARG A 339 -3.22 -4.67 -19.63
N LEU A 340 -4.11 -5.62 -19.45
CA LEU A 340 -3.83 -6.82 -18.65
C LEU A 340 -2.76 -7.66 -19.36
N VAL A 341 -1.80 -8.17 -18.59
CA VAL A 341 -0.68 -8.98 -19.07
C VAL A 341 -0.64 -10.28 -18.29
N GLY A 342 -0.61 -11.41 -19.02
CA GLY A 342 -0.46 -12.73 -18.42
C GLY A 342 -1.58 -13.11 -17.45
N SER A 343 -1.26 -14.05 -16.55
CA SER A 343 -2.15 -14.45 -15.45
C SER A 343 -1.92 -13.53 -14.26
N PRO A 344 -2.97 -13.25 -13.47
CA PRO A 344 -2.83 -12.47 -12.24
C PRO A 344 -1.94 -13.21 -11.23
N TYR A 345 -1.26 -12.46 -10.36
CA TYR A 345 -0.55 -13.02 -9.23
C TYR A 345 -1.55 -13.67 -8.25
N PRO A 346 -1.20 -14.82 -7.65
CA PRO A 346 -2.03 -15.42 -6.61
C PRO A 346 -2.19 -14.48 -5.42
N VAL A 347 -3.43 -14.12 -5.09
CA VAL A 347 -3.76 -13.39 -3.87
C VAL A 347 -4.46 -14.36 -2.92
N LEU A 348 -3.81 -14.62 -1.79
CA LEU A 348 -4.26 -15.56 -0.79
C LEU A 348 -4.79 -14.81 0.44
N VAL A 349 -5.62 -15.50 1.23
CA VAL A 349 -6.28 -14.93 2.41
C VAL A 349 -6.05 -15.79 3.64
N PRO A 350 -6.12 -15.24 4.86
CA PRO A 350 -6.09 -16.04 6.07
C PRO A 350 -7.26 -17.01 6.12
N LYS A 351 -6.98 -18.27 6.49
CA LYS A 351 -8.02 -19.27 6.69
C LYS A 351 -8.81 -18.99 7.96
N ALA A 352 -10.13 -19.13 7.85
CA ALA A 352 -11.03 -18.98 8.99
C ALA A 352 -11.24 -20.30 9.76
N ASP A 353 -11.51 -20.19 11.07
CA ASP A 353 -12.01 -21.26 11.91
C ASP A 353 -13.55 -21.42 11.77
N ALA A 354 -14.13 -22.32 12.55
CA ALA A 354 -15.57 -22.64 12.51
C ALA A 354 -16.45 -21.42 12.91
N ASP A 355 -15.90 -20.45 13.62
CA ASP A 355 -16.59 -19.23 14.02
C ASP A 355 -16.35 -18.06 13.04
N GLY A 356 -15.57 -18.30 11.99
CA GLY A 356 -15.23 -17.29 10.97
C GLY A 356 -14.07 -16.39 11.33
N ASN A 357 -13.30 -16.70 12.38
CA ASN A 357 -12.13 -15.94 12.78
C ASN A 357 -10.86 -16.50 12.15
N ASP A 358 -9.88 -15.63 11.88
CA ASP A 358 -8.58 -16.07 11.36
C ASP A 358 -7.89 -17.03 12.34
N ILE A 359 -7.39 -18.16 11.83
CA ILE A 359 -6.68 -19.16 12.61
C ILE A 359 -5.29 -18.65 13.02
N ALA A 360 -4.61 -17.99 12.11
CA ALA A 360 -3.25 -17.49 12.28
C ALA A 360 -3.19 -16.04 12.77
N GLY A 361 -2.00 -15.58 13.17
CA GLY A 361 -1.73 -14.20 13.58
C GLY A 361 -1.80 -13.98 15.08
N ILE A 362 -1.95 -12.71 15.47
CA ILE A 362 -2.12 -12.27 16.86
C ILE A 362 -3.62 -12.12 17.11
N ARG A 363 -4.18 -13.00 17.92
CA ARG A 363 -5.59 -12.90 18.35
C ARG A 363 -5.70 -11.94 19.53
N LEU A 364 -6.62 -11.00 19.42
CA LEU A 364 -6.96 -10.10 20.54
C LEU A 364 -8.07 -10.74 21.38
N PRO A 365 -8.04 -10.54 22.71
CA PRO A 365 -9.07 -11.05 23.59
C PRO A 365 -10.42 -10.35 23.39
#